data_8b8f4211bf7d50bc53f214c385229bac
#
_entry.id   8b8f4211bf7d50bc53f214c385229bac
#
_cell.length_a   1.000
_cell.length_b   1.000
_cell.length_c   1.000
_cell.angle_alpha   90.00
_cell.angle_beta   90.00
_cell.angle_gamma   90.00
#
_symmetry.space_group_name_H-M   'P 1'
#
loop_
_entity.id
_entity.type
_entity.pdbx_description
1 polymer ?
#
loop_
_entity_poly.entity_id
_entity_poly.type
_entity_poly.pdbx_seq_one_letter_code
_entity_poly.pdbx_strand_id
1 'polypeptide(L)'
;MKFDGRIAVFGGRFITDEIYNDTVQIGKRMAEKNWLVFCGGGEGVMEAIAKGVSHGGGTCIGILKDKDFKTGNEYLSIPISTGLDITRNALISYNCDLGVAISGAYGTLSEIAFTLAQEKQLIAYNSWDIPKSIQVKTIDLSLIHI
;
A
#
# COMPACT_ATOMS: atom_id res chain seq x y z
N MET A 1 14.43 -10.57 -11.90
CA MET A 1 13.15 -10.82 -11.19
C MET A 1 12.02 -10.12 -11.94
N LYS A 2 10.97 -10.84 -12.25
CA LYS A 2 9.84 -10.30 -12.99
C LYS A 2 8.56 -10.41 -12.17
N PHE A 3 7.82 -9.31 -12.04
CA PHE A 3 6.52 -9.27 -11.38
C PHE A 3 5.40 -9.11 -12.40
N ASP A 4 4.23 -9.66 -12.06
CA ASP A 4 3.06 -9.58 -12.94
C ASP A 4 2.30 -8.26 -12.79
N GLY A 5 2.63 -7.46 -11.78
CA GLY A 5 2.08 -6.13 -11.59
C GLY A 5 2.69 -5.44 -10.39
N ARG A 6 2.41 -4.13 -10.26
CA ARG A 6 2.87 -3.27 -9.17
C ARG A 6 1.68 -2.65 -8.48
N ILE A 7 1.53 -2.90 -7.19
CA ILE A 7 0.42 -2.42 -6.37
C ILE A 7 0.97 -1.49 -5.29
N ALA A 8 0.41 -0.29 -5.19
CA ALA A 8 0.65 0.58 -4.04
C ALA A 8 -0.47 0.37 -3.01
N VAL A 9 -0.11 0.21 -1.75
CA VAL A 9 -1.07 0.09 -0.66
C VAL A 9 -0.89 1.25 0.28
N PHE A 10 -1.95 2.03 0.45
CA PHE A 10 -2.02 3.22 1.31
C PHE A 10 -2.91 2.92 2.50
N GLY A 11 -2.64 3.51 3.63
CA GLY A 11 -3.55 3.31 4.74
C GLY A 11 -3.14 3.96 6.04
N GLY A 12 -4.01 3.80 7.03
CA GLY A 12 -3.89 4.40 8.32
C GLY A 12 -2.81 3.78 9.19
N ARG A 13 -2.17 4.62 10.01
CA ARG A 13 -1.24 4.19 11.06
C ARG A 13 -2.00 3.58 12.24
N PHE A 14 -3.17 4.11 12.57
CA PHE A 14 -4.01 3.68 13.68
C PHE A 14 -5.23 2.96 13.12
N ILE A 15 -5.26 1.64 13.28
CA ILE A 15 -6.31 0.77 12.74
C ILE A 15 -6.71 -0.26 13.79
N THR A 16 -7.89 -0.87 13.60
CA THR A 16 -8.36 -1.97 14.45
C THR A 16 -7.58 -3.24 14.16
N ASP A 17 -7.61 -4.19 15.11
CA ASP A 17 -7.02 -5.52 14.90
C ASP A 17 -7.66 -6.25 13.72
N GLU A 18 -8.96 -6.07 13.52
CA GLU A 18 -9.68 -6.65 12.38
C GLU A 18 -9.11 -6.15 11.05
N ILE A 19 -8.95 -4.84 10.89
CA ILE A 19 -8.37 -4.26 9.66
C ILE A 19 -6.92 -4.70 9.49
N TYR A 20 -6.15 -4.76 10.57
CA TYR A 20 -4.77 -5.24 10.52
C TYR A 20 -4.72 -6.68 9.98
N ASN A 21 -5.51 -7.58 10.56
CA ASN A 21 -5.54 -8.99 10.16
C ASN A 21 -6.03 -9.18 8.73
N ASP A 22 -7.06 -8.45 8.32
CA ASP A 22 -7.55 -8.46 6.93
C ASP A 22 -6.46 -8.00 5.96
N THR A 23 -5.72 -6.95 6.32
CA THR A 23 -4.64 -6.41 5.51
C THR A 23 -3.49 -7.41 5.36
N VAL A 24 -3.15 -8.13 6.42
CA VAL A 24 -2.16 -9.22 6.35
C VAL A 24 -2.59 -10.29 5.32
N GLN A 25 -3.84 -10.70 5.35
CA GLN A 25 -4.36 -11.68 4.39
C GLN A 25 -4.35 -11.16 2.96
N ILE A 26 -4.67 -9.90 2.77
CA ILE A 26 -4.60 -9.24 1.46
C ILE A 26 -3.16 -9.26 0.92
N GLY A 27 -2.18 -8.91 1.75
CA GLY A 27 -0.78 -8.92 1.38
C GLY A 27 -0.27 -10.30 0.97
N LYS A 28 -0.68 -11.32 1.72
CA LYS A 28 -0.34 -12.71 1.40
C LYS A 28 -0.86 -13.10 0.02
N ARG A 29 -2.12 -12.76 -0.28
CA ARG A 29 -2.71 -13.05 -1.60
C ARG A 29 -2.05 -12.27 -2.73
N MET A 30 -1.64 -11.02 -2.48
CA MET A 30 -0.88 -10.23 -3.47
C MET A 30 0.45 -10.90 -3.80
N ALA A 31 1.15 -11.39 -2.80
CA ALA A 31 2.40 -12.13 -2.99
C ALA A 31 2.19 -13.41 -3.81
N GLU A 32 1.13 -14.16 -3.53
CA GLU A 32 0.76 -15.38 -4.27
C GLU A 32 0.45 -15.11 -5.75
N LYS A 33 0.00 -13.89 -6.06
CA LYS A 33 -0.21 -13.44 -7.44
C LYS A 33 1.05 -12.86 -8.09
N ASN A 34 2.19 -12.93 -7.43
CA ASN A 34 3.46 -12.39 -7.91
C ASN A 34 3.41 -10.87 -8.19
N TRP A 35 2.70 -10.13 -7.36
CA TRP A 35 2.67 -8.68 -7.44
C TRP A 35 3.72 -8.05 -6.55
N LEU A 36 4.42 -7.04 -7.07
CA LEU A 36 5.34 -6.21 -6.29
C LEU A 36 4.53 -5.16 -5.55
N VAL A 37 4.67 -5.12 -4.22
CA VAL A 37 3.89 -4.21 -3.37
C VAL A 37 4.77 -3.05 -2.90
N PHE A 38 4.22 -1.84 -2.97
CA PHE A 38 4.82 -0.62 -2.45
C PHE A 38 3.96 -0.06 -1.33
N CYS A 39 4.58 0.42 -0.27
CA CYS A 39 3.88 1.11 0.82
C CYS A 39 4.79 2.17 1.45
N GLY A 40 4.26 2.92 2.41
CA GLY A 40 5.03 3.93 3.12
C GLY A 40 6.00 3.40 4.16
N GLY A 41 5.97 2.11 4.45
CA GLY A 41 6.96 1.47 5.31
C GLY A 41 6.83 1.71 6.81
N GLY A 42 5.75 2.35 7.28
CA GLY A 42 5.50 2.63 8.70
C GLY A 42 4.67 1.55 9.39
N GLU A 43 3.84 1.99 10.33
CA GLU A 43 2.98 1.16 11.15
C GLU A 43 1.58 1.00 10.56
N GLY A 44 0.71 0.25 11.23
CA GLY A 44 -0.69 0.07 10.83
C GLY A 44 -0.83 -0.69 9.53
N VAL A 45 -1.54 -0.12 8.56
CA VAL A 45 -1.75 -0.76 7.26
C VAL A 45 -0.42 -1.04 6.55
N MET A 46 0.54 -0.13 6.64
CA MET A 46 1.86 -0.29 6.03
C MET A 46 2.61 -1.51 6.57
N GLU A 47 2.58 -1.70 7.88
CA GLU A 47 3.16 -2.88 8.53
C GLU A 47 2.40 -4.16 8.17
N ALA A 48 1.07 -4.12 8.24
CA ALA A 48 0.24 -5.29 7.99
C ALA A 48 0.39 -5.80 6.56
N ILE A 49 0.42 -4.89 5.57
CA ILE A 49 0.60 -5.31 4.17
C ILE A 49 1.99 -5.91 3.94
N ALA A 50 3.04 -5.30 4.51
CA ALA A 50 4.40 -5.82 4.41
C ALA A 50 4.52 -7.20 5.06
N LYS A 51 3.90 -7.38 6.25
CA LYS A 51 3.85 -8.67 6.94
C LYS A 51 3.18 -9.75 6.09
N GLY A 52 2.03 -9.44 5.51
CA GLY A 52 1.31 -10.38 4.66
C GLY A 52 2.11 -10.78 3.42
N VAL A 53 2.70 -9.80 2.75
CA VAL A 53 3.56 -10.05 1.58
C VAL A 53 4.76 -10.91 1.95
N SER A 54 5.41 -10.63 3.09
CA SER A 54 6.54 -11.43 3.59
C SER A 54 6.11 -12.87 3.86
N HIS A 55 4.97 -13.07 4.54
CA HIS A 55 4.45 -14.40 4.84
C HIS A 55 4.06 -15.17 3.57
N GLY A 56 3.67 -14.48 2.51
CA GLY A 56 3.37 -15.10 1.21
C GLY A 56 4.61 -15.33 0.33
N GLY A 57 5.80 -15.01 0.81
CA GLY A 57 7.05 -15.17 0.06
C GLY A 57 7.26 -14.12 -1.03
N GLY A 58 6.57 -12.99 -0.95
CA GLY A 58 6.66 -11.90 -1.93
C GLY A 58 7.64 -10.80 -1.54
N THR A 59 7.57 -9.71 -2.29
CA THR A 59 8.45 -8.54 -2.10
C THR A 59 7.62 -7.28 -1.84
N CYS A 60 7.92 -6.61 -0.74
CA CYS A 60 7.33 -5.32 -0.37
C CYS A 60 8.41 -4.26 -0.23
N ILE A 61 8.30 -3.19 -1.00
CA ILE A 61 9.20 -2.05 -0.95
C ILE A 61 8.55 -0.95 -0.12
N GLY A 62 9.25 -0.50 0.93
CA GLY A 62 8.82 0.65 1.73
C GLY A 62 9.52 1.91 1.27
N ILE A 63 8.76 2.90 0.81
CA ILE A 63 9.27 4.24 0.48
C ILE A 63 9.11 5.11 1.73
N LEU A 64 10.20 5.26 2.49
CA LEU A 64 10.18 5.88 3.80
C LEU A 64 10.26 7.40 3.73
N LYS A 65 9.61 8.06 4.66
CA LYS A 65 9.67 9.53 4.79
C LYS A 65 10.98 10.03 5.40
N ASP A 66 11.65 9.20 6.18
CA ASP A 66 12.85 9.54 6.93
C ASP A 66 14.12 9.40 6.09
N LYS A 67 15.23 9.87 6.65
CA LYS A 67 16.57 9.76 6.02
C LYS A 67 17.27 8.46 6.35
N ASP A 68 16.78 7.72 7.35
CA ASP A 68 17.37 6.47 7.82
C ASP A 68 16.47 5.30 7.44
N PHE A 69 16.97 4.40 6.59
CA PHE A 69 16.20 3.24 6.15
C PHE A 69 15.84 2.28 7.30
N LYS A 70 16.52 2.38 8.45
CA LYS A 70 16.24 1.54 9.63
C LYS A 70 14.94 1.91 10.33
N THR A 71 14.33 3.04 10.00
CA THR A 71 13.04 3.46 10.57
C THR A 71 11.86 2.70 9.97
N GLY A 72 12.06 1.96 8.89
CA GLY A 72 11.02 1.12 8.29
C GLY A 72 10.62 -0.05 9.17
N ASN A 73 9.38 -0.55 8.98
CA ASN A 73 8.94 -1.72 9.72
C ASN A 73 9.76 -2.98 9.35
N GLU A 74 9.77 -3.94 10.26
CA GLU A 74 10.63 -5.15 10.14
C GLU A 74 10.27 -6.09 9.00
N TYR A 75 9.07 -5.97 8.41
CA TYR A 75 8.57 -6.88 7.38
C TYR A 75 8.89 -6.43 5.96
N LEU A 76 9.42 -5.24 5.78
CA LEU A 76 9.81 -4.74 4.46
C LEU A 76 10.93 -5.58 3.86
N SER A 77 10.79 -5.93 2.59
CA SER A 77 11.87 -6.58 1.84
C SER A 77 12.99 -5.58 1.54
N ILE A 78 12.62 -4.39 1.10
CA ILE A 78 13.56 -3.32 0.74
C ILE A 78 13.03 -2.00 1.30
N PRO A 79 13.63 -1.44 2.34
CA PRO A 79 13.36 -0.08 2.77
C PRO A 79 14.18 0.92 1.94
N ILE A 80 13.52 1.98 1.46
CA ILE A 80 14.18 3.06 0.73
C ILE A 80 13.92 4.36 1.47
N SER A 81 14.97 4.98 2.01
CA SER A 81 14.86 6.28 2.67
C SER A 81 14.84 7.40 1.64
N THR A 82 13.99 8.39 1.85
CA THR A 82 13.88 9.55 0.96
C THR A 82 14.25 10.87 1.63
N GLY A 83 13.98 11.01 2.92
CA GLY A 83 14.15 12.27 3.63
C GLY A 83 13.15 13.35 3.19
N LEU A 84 12.09 12.98 2.48
CA LEU A 84 11.12 13.93 1.90
C LEU A 84 9.89 14.15 2.77
N ASP A 85 9.82 13.52 3.95
CA ASP A 85 8.66 13.55 4.83
C ASP A 85 7.39 13.12 4.05
N ILE A 86 6.27 13.76 4.28
CA ILE A 86 4.98 13.38 3.67
C ILE A 86 4.99 13.51 2.13
N THR A 87 5.86 14.33 1.58
CA THR A 87 5.95 14.49 0.12
C THR A 87 6.41 13.23 -0.61
N ARG A 88 7.00 12.24 0.13
CA ARG A 88 7.32 10.92 -0.43
C ARG A 88 6.07 10.18 -0.92
N ASN A 89 4.87 10.55 -0.49
CA ASN A 89 3.63 9.90 -0.86
C ASN A 89 3.40 9.88 -2.38
N ALA A 90 3.83 10.93 -3.07
CA ALA A 90 3.79 10.96 -4.53
C ALA A 90 4.63 9.84 -5.16
N LEU A 91 5.79 9.53 -4.56
CA LEU A 91 6.69 8.49 -5.06
C LEU A 91 6.06 7.11 -5.00
N ILE A 92 5.26 6.83 -3.97
CA ILE A 92 4.55 5.55 -3.85
C ILE A 92 3.57 5.41 -5.01
N SER A 93 2.77 6.45 -5.26
CA SER A 93 1.77 6.43 -6.34
C SER A 93 2.38 6.37 -7.73
N TYR A 94 3.57 6.93 -7.94
CA TYR A 94 4.26 6.88 -9.23
C TYR A 94 4.75 5.49 -9.59
N ASN A 95 4.98 4.64 -8.60
CA ASN A 95 5.62 3.33 -8.78
C ASN A 95 4.64 2.17 -8.91
N CYS A 96 3.35 2.43 -9.01
CA CYS A 96 2.32 1.39 -9.11
C CYS A 96 1.53 1.46 -10.42
N ASP A 97 0.92 0.34 -10.76
CA ASP A 97 -0.09 0.26 -11.82
C ASP A 97 -1.46 0.69 -11.28
N LEU A 98 -1.73 0.36 -10.01
CA LEU A 98 -2.95 0.77 -9.32
C LEU A 98 -2.69 0.91 -7.82
N GLY A 99 -3.60 1.60 -7.15
CA GLY A 99 -3.54 1.81 -5.71
C GLY A 99 -4.69 1.12 -4.98
N VAL A 100 -4.41 0.69 -3.75
CA VAL A 100 -5.40 0.17 -2.80
C VAL A 100 -5.29 1.02 -1.53
N ALA A 101 -6.38 1.69 -1.16
CA ALA A 101 -6.46 2.48 0.06
C ALA A 101 -7.26 1.71 1.12
N ILE A 102 -6.69 1.57 2.31
CA ILE A 102 -7.30 0.88 3.43
C ILE A 102 -7.33 1.81 4.63
N SER A 103 -8.52 2.20 5.10
CA SER A 103 -8.65 3.16 6.19
C SER A 103 -7.92 4.48 5.87
N GLY A 104 -7.38 5.16 6.87
CA GLY A 104 -6.46 6.28 6.67
C GLY A 104 -7.08 7.66 6.88
N ALA A 105 -6.20 8.63 7.02
CA ALA A 105 -6.52 10.03 7.25
C ALA A 105 -5.98 10.89 6.08
N TYR A 106 -5.46 12.07 6.36
CA TYR A 106 -5.06 13.02 5.29
C TYR A 106 -3.84 12.55 4.48
N GLY A 107 -2.91 11.83 5.09
CA GLY A 107 -1.78 11.25 4.33
C GLY A 107 -2.28 10.28 3.26
N THR A 108 -3.20 9.40 3.65
CA THR A 108 -3.83 8.46 2.71
C THR A 108 -4.64 9.19 1.64
N LEU A 109 -5.35 10.27 1.99
CA LEU A 109 -6.07 11.09 1.01
C LEU A 109 -5.11 11.67 -0.03
N SER A 110 -3.92 12.10 0.37
CA SER A 110 -2.91 12.62 -0.58
C SER A 110 -2.46 11.53 -1.57
N GLU A 111 -2.23 10.32 -1.08
CA GLU A 111 -1.84 9.18 -1.92
C GLU A 111 -2.95 8.79 -2.90
N ILE A 112 -4.21 8.81 -2.45
CA ILE A 112 -5.38 8.61 -3.29
C ILE A 112 -5.41 9.67 -4.41
N ALA A 113 -5.26 10.94 -4.05
CA ALA A 113 -5.31 12.05 -5.00
C ALA A 113 -4.19 11.94 -6.05
N PHE A 114 -2.97 11.63 -5.64
CA PHE A 114 -1.86 11.41 -6.59
C PHE A 114 -2.14 10.25 -7.55
N THR A 115 -2.72 9.16 -7.04
CA THR A 115 -3.03 7.97 -7.84
C THR A 115 -4.10 8.28 -8.89
N LEU A 116 -5.19 8.92 -8.48
CA LEU A 116 -6.28 9.29 -9.39
C LEU A 116 -5.86 10.37 -10.39
N ALA A 117 -4.99 11.31 -9.99
CA ALA A 117 -4.47 12.33 -10.89
C ALA A 117 -3.66 11.72 -12.06
N GLN A 118 -3.09 10.55 -11.87
CA GLN A 118 -2.38 9.80 -12.90
C GLN A 118 -3.31 8.87 -13.71
N GLU A 119 -4.61 8.97 -13.51
CA GLU A 119 -5.62 8.12 -14.17
C GLU A 119 -5.44 6.63 -13.88
N LYS A 120 -4.85 6.29 -12.73
CA LYS A 120 -4.69 4.92 -12.27
C LYS A 120 -5.93 4.48 -11.49
N GLN A 121 -6.23 3.19 -11.54
CA GLN A 121 -7.31 2.60 -10.76
C GLN A 121 -7.01 2.73 -9.27
N LEU A 122 -8.03 3.04 -8.47
CA LEU A 122 -7.94 3.06 -7.01
C LEU A 122 -9.10 2.28 -6.42
N ILE A 123 -8.77 1.30 -5.59
CA ILE A 123 -9.73 0.54 -4.79
C ILE A 123 -9.65 1.06 -3.36
N ALA A 124 -10.79 1.43 -2.79
CA ALA A 124 -10.86 1.95 -1.42
C ALA A 124 -11.69 1.02 -0.53
N TYR A 125 -11.06 0.54 0.54
CA TYR A 125 -11.67 -0.30 1.57
C TYR A 125 -11.67 0.47 2.89
N ASN A 126 -12.87 0.79 3.39
CA ASN A 126 -13.04 1.57 4.62
C ASN A 126 -12.18 2.85 4.61
N SER A 127 -12.15 3.54 3.48
CA SER A 127 -11.32 4.72 3.25
C SER A 127 -12.15 5.83 2.60
N TRP A 128 -11.49 6.88 2.10
CA TRP A 128 -12.14 8.04 1.52
C TRP A 128 -12.98 7.68 0.28
N ASP A 129 -14.19 8.26 0.20
CA ASP A 129 -15.04 8.15 -0.99
C ASP A 129 -14.80 9.36 -1.89
N ILE A 130 -13.94 9.19 -2.86
CA ILE A 130 -13.56 10.23 -3.83
C ILE A 130 -14.08 9.83 -5.21
N PRO A 131 -14.53 10.79 -6.04
CA PRO A 131 -14.93 10.49 -7.42
C PRO A 131 -13.89 9.66 -8.15
N LYS A 132 -14.34 8.61 -8.84
CA LYS A 132 -13.54 7.60 -9.55
C LYS A 132 -12.84 6.56 -8.67
N SER A 133 -12.91 6.67 -7.32
CA SER A 133 -12.48 5.57 -6.48
C SER A 133 -13.51 4.44 -6.50
N ILE A 134 -13.03 3.20 -6.44
CA ILE A 134 -13.88 2.01 -6.41
C ILE A 134 -14.04 1.60 -4.95
N GLN A 135 -15.21 1.87 -4.37
CA GLN A 135 -15.50 1.54 -2.99
C GLN A 135 -15.86 0.06 -2.85
N VAL A 136 -15.22 -0.62 -1.92
CA VAL A 136 -15.46 -2.04 -1.65
C VAL A 136 -15.66 -2.28 -0.15
N LYS A 137 -16.47 -3.29 0.20
CA LYS A 137 -16.69 -3.69 1.60
C LYS A 137 -15.65 -4.71 2.07
N THR A 138 -15.06 -5.43 1.12
CA THR A 138 -13.94 -6.34 1.34
C THR A 138 -13.02 -6.23 0.14
N ILE A 139 -11.73 -6.50 0.32
CA ILE A 139 -10.82 -6.50 -0.82
C ILE A 139 -10.94 -7.82 -1.57
N ASP A 140 -11.50 -7.74 -2.76
CA ASP A 140 -11.56 -8.84 -3.70
C ASP A 140 -10.52 -8.58 -4.80
N LEU A 141 -9.46 -9.38 -4.81
CA LEU A 141 -8.35 -9.23 -5.76
C LEU A 141 -8.76 -9.55 -7.21
N SER A 142 -9.91 -10.21 -7.40
CA SER A 142 -10.45 -10.44 -8.75
C SER A 142 -10.88 -9.15 -9.44
N LEU A 143 -11.12 -8.07 -8.68
CA LEU A 143 -11.44 -6.75 -9.22
C LEU A 143 -10.20 -6.02 -9.75
N ILE A 144 -9.02 -6.54 -9.49
CA ILE A 144 -7.75 -5.92 -9.89
C ILE A 144 -7.34 -6.46 -11.25
N HIS A 145 -7.35 -5.57 -12.24
CA HIS A 145 -6.93 -5.87 -13.60
C HIS A 145 -5.64 -5.11 -13.91
N ILE A 146 -4.58 -5.83 -14.13
CA ILE A 146 -3.27 -5.29 -14.48
C ILE A 146 -2.89 -5.72 -15.89
#